data_0822d02bba5c2438bee09ba973ba06d8
#
_entry.id   0822d02bba5c2438bee09ba973ba06d8
#
_cell.length_a   1.000
_cell.length_b   1.000
_cell.length_c   1.000
_cell.angle_alpha   90.00
_cell.angle_beta   90.00
_cell.angle_gamma   90.00
#
_symmetry.space_group_name_H-M   'P 1'
#
loop_
_entity.id
_entity.type
_entity.pdbx_description
1 polymer ?
#
loop_
_entity_poly.entity_id
_entity_poly.type
_entity_poly.pdbx_seq_one_letter_code
_entity_poly.pdbx_strand_id
1 'polypeptide(L)'
;MSTPTQNMTSKNTPAFSDPANTWNQRFAAPGFLFGAEPNGWLREHAHVWSPGEQVLCVADGEGRNSVWLAEQGLKVDAFDIAATGVAKARELAAQRGVTVNFAVADCDAYAWPDAALDGVAAIFVQFADPDLRARLFANMVRSLKPGGWLVLQGYTPRQLDYRTGGPPLVSHLYTESLLREAFSELDIDTLRE
;
A
#
# COMPACT_ATOMS: atom_id res chain seq x y z
N MET A 1 54.90 19.48 0.65
CA MET A 1 53.63 19.92 0.06
C MET A 1 52.69 18.76 0.12
N SER A 2 51.82 18.75 1.14
CA SER A 2 50.90 17.61 1.41
C SER A 2 49.53 18.02 0.89
N THR A 3 48.98 17.23 -0.02
CA THR A 3 47.64 17.37 -0.58
C THR A 3 46.60 16.88 0.45
N PRO A 4 45.52 17.58 0.72
CA PRO A 4 44.47 17.09 1.60
C PRO A 4 43.57 16.12 0.83
N THR A 5 43.46 14.91 1.34
CA THR A 5 42.52 13.89 0.93
C THR A 5 41.10 14.36 1.30
N GLN A 6 40.29 14.68 0.32
CA GLN A 6 38.86 14.94 0.53
C GLN A 6 38.15 13.63 0.86
N ASN A 7 37.68 13.55 2.09
CA ASN A 7 36.84 12.47 2.59
C ASN A 7 35.41 12.69 2.02
N MET A 8 35.07 12.01 0.92
CA MET A 8 33.70 11.97 0.39
C MET A 8 32.87 11.03 1.28
N THR A 9 32.32 11.57 2.34
CA THR A 9 31.20 10.91 3.02
C THR A 9 29.99 10.96 2.11
N SER A 10 29.74 9.86 1.44
CA SER A 10 28.49 9.61 0.73
C SER A 10 27.36 9.68 1.76
N LYS A 11 26.61 10.76 1.77
CA LYS A 11 25.36 10.89 2.52
C LYS A 11 24.33 9.98 1.84
N ASN A 12 24.23 8.73 2.28
CA ASN A 12 23.05 7.93 2.07
C ASN A 12 21.89 8.58 2.84
N THR A 13 21.24 9.57 2.24
CA THR A 13 19.96 10.04 2.75
C THR A 13 18.96 8.94 2.46
N PRO A 14 18.25 8.38 3.46
CA PRO A 14 17.22 7.38 3.22
C PRO A 14 16.22 7.95 2.21
N ALA A 15 15.80 7.16 1.24
CA ALA A 15 14.90 7.59 0.16
C ALA A 15 13.56 8.17 0.67
N PHE A 16 13.25 8.00 1.96
CA PHE A 16 12.04 8.48 2.63
C PHE A 16 12.35 8.99 4.06
N SER A 17 13.22 9.99 4.19
CA SER A 17 13.48 10.63 5.49
C SER A 17 12.26 11.37 6.06
N ASP A 18 11.32 11.76 5.21
CA ASP A 18 9.99 12.31 5.54
C ASP A 18 8.96 11.79 4.54
N PRO A 19 8.40 10.58 4.78
CA PRO A 19 7.45 9.96 3.87
C PRO A 19 6.18 10.81 3.66
N ALA A 20 5.65 11.41 4.73
CA ALA A 20 4.44 12.21 4.66
C ALA A 20 4.62 13.42 3.72
N ASN A 21 5.71 14.17 3.90
CA ASN A 21 6.01 15.33 3.03
C ASN A 21 6.27 14.88 1.58
N THR A 22 7.02 13.80 1.41
CA THR A 22 7.33 13.26 0.06
C THR A 22 6.05 12.92 -0.70
N TRP A 23 5.12 12.19 -0.08
CA TRP A 23 3.87 11.80 -0.72
C TRP A 23 2.90 12.96 -0.88
N ASN A 24 2.82 13.87 0.11
CA ASN A 24 2.02 15.09 -0.03
C ASN A 24 2.46 15.93 -1.25
N GLN A 25 3.76 16.08 -1.47
CA GLN A 25 4.28 16.80 -2.64
C GLN A 25 3.96 16.08 -3.96
N ARG A 26 4.09 14.75 -3.99
CA ARG A 26 3.76 13.96 -5.19
C ARG A 26 2.29 14.04 -5.56
N PHE A 27 1.39 14.01 -4.58
CA PHE A 27 -0.05 14.12 -4.78
C PHE A 27 -0.55 15.56 -4.95
N ALA A 28 0.30 16.59 -4.79
CA ALA A 28 -0.09 17.99 -4.97
C ALA A 28 -0.33 18.37 -6.45
N ALA A 29 0.20 17.60 -7.40
CA ALA A 29 0.01 17.87 -8.82
C ALA A 29 -1.47 17.74 -9.24
N PRO A 30 -1.93 18.53 -10.23
CA PRO A 30 -3.28 18.38 -10.79
C PRO A 30 -3.54 16.97 -11.34
N GLY A 31 -4.78 16.50 -11.21
CA GLY A 31 -5.16 15.15 -11.62
C GLY A 31 -4.74 14.09 -10.60
N PHE A 32 -4.69 12.84 -11.02
CA PHE A 32 -4.33 11.68 -10.20
C PHE A 32 -2.99 11.11 -10.65
N LEU A 33 -2.05 10.97 -9.72
CA LEU A 33 -0.68 10.49 -10.00
C LEU A 33 -0.67 9.10 -10.67
N PHE A 34 -1.57 8.23 -10.21
CA PHE A 34 -1.70 6.85 -10.71
C PHE A 34 -3.01 6.60 -11.47
N GLY A 35 -3.71 7.67 -11.88
CA GLY A 35 -5.04 7.57 -12.49
C GLY A 35 -6.14 7.29 -11.46
N ALA A 36 -7.40 7.30 -11.93
CA ALA A 36 -8.60 7.09 -11.11
C ALA A 36 -9.20 5.66 -11.26
N GLU A 37 -8.64 4.86 -12.17
CA GLU A 37 -9.09 3.48 -12.36
C GLU A 37 -8.39 2.53 -11.37
N PRO A 38 -9.08 1.48 -10.90
CA PRO A 38 -8.53 0.55 -9.94
C PRO A 38 -7.31 -0.19 -10.50
N ASN A 39 -6.47 -0.65 -9.61
CA ASN A 39 -5.36 -1.52 -9.96
C ASN A 39 -5.88 -2.81 -10.62
N GLY A 40 -5.20 -3.28 -11.69
CA GLY A 40 -5.64 -4.44 -12.47
C GLY A 40 -5.67 -5.75 -11.69
N TRP A 41 -4.67 -5.99 -10.84
CA TRP A 41 -4.61 -7.16 -9.95
C TRP A 41 -5.76 -7.16 -8.95
N LEU A 42 -6.00 -6.02 -8.30
CA LEU A 42 -7.10 -5.87 -7.37
C LEU A 42 -8.46 -6.13 -8.05
N ARG A 43 -8.67 -5.54 -9.23
CA ARG A 43 -9.90 -5.74 -10.00
C ARG A 43 -10.14 -7.19 -10.39
N GLU A 44 -9.09 -7.91 -10.77
CA GLU A 44 -9.15 -9.33 -11.11
C GLU A 44 -9.53 -10.20 -9.91
N HIS A 45 -9.03 -9.87 -8.70
CA HIS A 45 -9.16 -10.71 -7.51
C HIS A 45 -10.22 -10.23 -6.50
N ALA A 46 -10.85 -9.07 -6.71
CA ALA A 46 -11.86 -8.55 -5.78
C ALA A 46 -13.13 -9.42 -5.67
N HIS A 47 -13.29 -10.39 -6.58
CA HIS A 47 -14.40 -11.35 -6.53
C HIS A 47 -14.37 -12.27 -5.28
N VAL A 48 -13.28 -12.29 -4.51
CA VAL A 48 -13.18 -13.00 -3.23
C VAL A 48 -14.03 -12.34 -2.14
N TRP A 49 -14.45 -11.09 -2.33
CA TRP A 49 -15.30 -10.34 -1.41
C TRP A 49 -16.71 -10.18 -1.98
N SER A 50 -17.70 -10.24 -1.08
CA SER A 50 -19.12 -10.02 -1.40
C SER A 50 -19.60 -8.63 -0.98
N PRO A 51 -20.59 -8.05 -1.69
CA PRO A 51 -21.18 -6.78 -1.27
C PRO A 51 -21.61 -6.79 0.21
N GLY A 52 -21.30 -5.70 0.92
CA GLY A 52 -21.55 -5.55 2.34
C GLY A 52 -20.42 -5.98 3.27
N GLU A 53 -19.41 -6.70 2.77
CA GLU A 53 -18.21 -7.06 3.54
C GLU A 53 -17.31 -5.85 3.79
N GLN A 54 -16.56 -5.91 4.90
CA GLN A 54 -15.67 -4.84 5.36
C GLN A 54 -14.25 -5.05 4.86
N VAL A 55 -13.75 -4.13 4.03
CA VAL A 55 -12.40 -4.19 3.44
C VAL A 55 -11.58 -2.96 3.82
N LEU A 56 -10.31 -3.16 4.17
CA LEU A 56 -9.34 -2.09 4.42
C LEU A 56 -8.39 -1.93 3.24
N CYS A 57 -8.29 -0.73 2.68
CA CYS A 57 -7.26 -0.34 1.72
C CYS A 57 -6.09 0.33 2.44
N VAL A 58 -4.91 -0.29 2.35
CA VAL A 58 -3.68 0.13 3.05
C VAL A 58 -2.86 1.05 2.16
N ALA A 59 -2.50 2.24 2.68
CA ALA A 59 -1.72 3.25 1.96
C ALA A 59 -2.32 3.53 0.56
N ASP A 60 -3.60 3.88 0.55
CA ASP A 60 -4.46 3.92 -0.64
C ASP A 60 -4.21 5.13 -1.56
N GLY A 61 -3.44 6.11 -1.08
CA GLY A 61 -3.07 7.31 -1.82
C GLY A 61 -4.28 8.18 -2.17
N GLU A 62 -4.57 8.31 -3.47
CA GLU A 62 -5.64 9.15 -4.01
C GLU A 62 -6.99 8.41 -4.19
N GLY A 63 -7.14 7.20 -3.61
CA GLY A 63 -8.45 6.54 -3.49
C GLY A 63 -8.89 5.66 -4.67
N ARG A 64 -8.06 5.45 -5.69
CA ARG A 64 -8.48 4.71 -6.89
C ARG A 64 -8.97 3.28 -6.61
N ASN A 65 -8.40 2.64 -5.59
CA ASN A 65 -8.76 1.27 -5.22
C ASN A 65 -9.95 1.24 -4.26
N SER A 66 -9.90 2.03 -3.20
CA SER A 66 -10.96 2.07 -2.18
C SER A 66 -12.29 2.56 -2.74
N VAL A 67 -12.27 3.59 -3.59
CA VAL A 67 -13.47 4.12 -4.23
C VAL A 67 -14.09 3.08 -5.15
N TRP A 68 -13.28 2.41 -5.97
CA TRP A 68 -13.79 1.35 -6.84
C TRP A 68 -14.36 0.16 -6.05
N LEU A 69 -13.72 -0.26 -4.95
CA LEU A 69 -14.27 -1.31 -4.09
C LEU A 69 -15.62 -0.90 -3.48
N ALA A 70 -15.77 0.35 -3.09
CA ALA A 70 -17.05 0.88 -2.62
C ALA A 70 -18.12 0.90 -3.72
N GLU A 71 -17.77 1.16 -4.99
CA GLU A 71 -18.66 1.02 -6.15
C GLU A 71 -19.13 -0.44 -6.34
N GLN A 72 -18.33 -1.44 -5.90
CA GLN A 72 -18.73 -2.85 -5.90
C GLN A 72 -19.65 -3.22 -4.72
N GLY A 73 -20.03 -2.26 -3.87
CA GLY A 73 -20.93 -2.46 -2.75
C GLY A 73 -20.26 -2.90 -1.45
N LEU A 74 -18.93 -2.86 -1.38
CA LEU A 74 -18.17 -3.16 -0.16
C LEU A 74 -18.24 -1.99 0.82
N LYS A 75 -18.10 -2.27 2.11
CA LYS A 75 -17.84 -1.27 3.14
C LYS A 75 -16.34 -1.09 3.20
N VAL A 76 -15.87 0.12 2.92
CA VAL A 76 -14.43 0.34 2.75
C VAL A 76 -13.91 1.36 3.76
N ASP A 77 -12.90 0.93 4.51
CA ASP A 77 -11.98 1.80 5.23
C ASP A 77 -10.71 1.97 4.39
N ALA A 78 -10.11 3.15 4.42
CA ALA A 78 -8.85 3.39 3.75
C ALA A 78 -8.01 4.40 4.53
N PHE A 79 -6.69 4.24 4.52
CA PHE A 79 -5.80 5.24 5.08
C PHE A 79 -4.57 5.47 4.21
N ASP A 80 -4.02 6.66 4.32
CA ASP A 80 -2.73 7.03 3.75
C ASP A 80 -2.04 8.06 4.64
N ILE A 81 -0.72 8.11 4.61
CA ILE A 81 0.08 9.08 5.35
C ILE A 81 -0.06 10.50 4.78
N ALA A 82 -0.37 10.62 3.48
CA ALA A 82 -0.45 11.88 2.75
C ALA A 82 -1.85 12.48 2.84
N ALA A 83 -2.01 13.55 3.62
CA ALA A 83 -3.26 14.29 3.73
C ALA A 83 -3.78 14.81 2.36
N THR A 84 -2.87 15.19 1.44
CA THR A 84 -3.21 15.61 0.09
C THR A 84 -3.81 14.46 -0.73
N GLY A 85 -3.26 13.25 -0.62
CA GLY A 85 -3.81 12.04 -1.25
C GLY A 85 -5.21 11.74 -0.73
N VAL A 86 -5.37 11.72 0.61
CA VAL A 86 -6.67 11.48 1.26
C VAL A 86 -7.72 12.53 0.89
N ALA A 87 -7.33 13.81 0.72
CA ALA A 87 -8.25 14.84 0.26
C ALA A 87 -8.79 14.53 -1.15
N LYS A 88 -7.91 14.16 -2.09
CA LYS A 88 -8.32 13.75 -3.43
C LYS A 88 -9.14 12.47 -3.45
N ALA A 89 -8.82 11.51 -2.58
CA ALA A 89 -9.61 10.28 -2.42
C ALA A 89 -11.06 10.59 -2.00
N ARG A 90 -11.24 11.53 -1.07
CA ARG A 90 -12.59 12.01 -0.66
C ARG A 90 -13.34 12.69 -1.81
N GLU A 91 -12.64 13.52 -2.59
CA GLU A 91 -13.22 14.15 -3.79
C GLU A 91 -13.63 13.11 -4.84
N LEU A 92 -12.78 12.10 -5.08
CA LEU A 92 -13.09 11.01 -6.01
C LEU A 92 -14.32 10.21 -5.54
N ALA A 93 -14.39 9.86 -4.26
CA ALA A 93 -15.55 9.16 -3.68
C ALA A 93 -16.83 9.98 -3.84
N ALA A 94 -16.79 11.29 -3.58
CA ALA A 94 -17.93 12.19 -3.78
C ALA A 94 -18.36 12.26 -5.26
N GLN A 95 -17.40 12.35 -6.19
CA GLN A 95 -17.67 12.35 -7.65
C GLN A 95 -18.32 11.05 -8.14
N ARG A 96 -17.93 9.91 -7.53
CA ARG A 96 -18.45 8.57 -7.85
C ARG A 96 -19.74 8.23 -7.08
N GLY A 97 -20.16 9.08 -6.14
CA GLY A 97 -21.39 8.89 -5.35
C GLY A 97 -21.31 7.74 -4.35
N VAL A 98 -20.11 7.41 -3.88
CA VAL A 98 -19.87 6.33 -2.91
C VAL A 98 -19.32 6.87 -1.59
N THR A 99 -19.42 6.05 -0.53
CA THR A 99 -18.89 6.37 0.80
C THR A 99 -17.71 5.45 1.12
N VAL A 100 -16.58 6.05 1.49
CA VAL A 100 -15.39 5.37 2.01
C VAL A 100 -14.98 6.10 3.28
N ASN A 101 -14.60 5.36 4.31
CA ASN A 101 -14.11 5.92 5.56
C ASN A 101 -12.59 6.15 5.46
N PHE A 102 -12.19 7.40 5.20
CA PHE A 102 -10.79 7.77 5.01
C PHE A 102 -10.14 8.32 6.27
N ALA A 103 -8.95 7.80 6.60
CA ALA A 103 -8.09 8.32 7.66
C ALA A 103 -6.75 8.83 7.10
N VAL A 104 -6.19 9.87 7.72
CA VAL A 104 -4.78 10.26 7.52
C VAL A 104 -4.00 9.63 8.65
N ALA A 105 -3.19 8.63 8.34
CA ALA A 105 -2.39 7.90 9.31
C ALA A 105 -1.20 7.23 8.63
N ASP A 106 -0.10 7.05 9.35
CA ASP A 106 0.93 6.10 8.96
C ASP A 106 0.60 4.68 9.44
N CYS A 107 1.34 3.69 8.94
CA CYS A 107 1.06 2.29 9.23
C CYS A 107 1.24 1.89 10.70
N ASP A 108 2.13 2.55 11.44
CA ASP A 108 2.36 2.27 12.86
C ASP A 108 1.32 3.01 13.76
N ALA A 109 0.81 4.17 13.31
CA ALA A 109 -0.17 4.97 14.04
C ALA A 109 -1.64 4.59 13.73
N TYR A 110 -1.89 3.89 12.63
CA TYR A 110 -3.25 3.46 12.30
C TYR A 110 -3.79 2.50 13.35
N ALA A 111 -5.03 2.73 13.78
CA ALA A 111 -5.71 1.87 14.76
C ALA A 111 -6.19 0.58 14.08
N TRP A 112 -5.27 -0.37 13.88
CA TRP A 112 -5.58 -1.65 13.26
C TRP A 112 -6.63 -2.42 14.08
N PRO A 113 -7.76 -2.79 13.48
CA PRO A 113 -8.75 -3.60 14.17
C PRO A 113 -8.20 -5.03 14.39
N ASP A 114 -8.79 -5.76 15.31
CA ASP A 114 -8.40 -7.14 15.60
C ASP A 114 -9.51 -8.08 15.13
N ALA A 115 -9.20 -9.02 14.24
CA ALA A 115 -10.12 -10.03 13.68
C ALA A 115 -11.49 -9.46 13.25
N ALA A 116 -11.50 -8.28 12.59
CA ALA A 116 -12.72 -7.55 12.29
C ALA A 116 -12.97 -7.32 10.79
N LEU A 117 -11.97 -7.56 9.93
CA LEU A 117 -12.06 -7.31 8.50
C LEU A 117 -12.34 -8.59 7.71
N ASP A 118 -13.20 -8.49 6.73
CA ASP A 118 -13.43 -9.55 5.74
C ASP A 118 -12.33 -9.52 4.68
N GLY A 119 -11.68 -8.37 4.50
CA GLY A 119 -10.60 -8.21 3.55
C GLY A 119 -9.60 -7.11 3.84
N VAL A 120 -8.38 -7.29 3.31
CA VAL A 120 -7.33 -6.27 3.24
C VAL A 120 -6.80 -6.19 1.81
N ALA A 121 -6.78 -4.99 1.25
CA ALA A 121 -6.16 -4.69 -0.04
C ALA A 121 -4.87 -3.88 0.18
N ALA A 122 -3.72 -4.43 -0.22
CA ALA A 122 -2.41 -3.81 -0.05
C ALA A 122 -1.66 -3.76 -1.38
N ILE A 123 -1.78 -2.64 -2.09
CA ILE A 123 -1.30 -2.48 -3.46
C ILE A 123 -0.09 -1.53 -3.48
N PHE A 124 1.09 -2.08 -3.77
CA PHE A 124 2.37 -1.35 -3.83
C PHE A 124 2.79 -0.68 -2.51
N VAL A 125 2.59 -1.36 -1.39
CA VAL A 125 2.99 -0.88 -0.04
C VAL A 125 4.50 -1.07 0.24
N GLN A 126 5.33 -1.03 -0.78
CA GLN A 126 6.77 -1.30 -0.71
C GLN A 126 7.62 -0.06 -0.35
N PHE A 127 7.02 0.97 0.22
CA PHE A 127 7.70 2.03 0.96
C PHE A 127 8.30 1.51 2.28
N ALA A 128 7.72 0.44 2.81
CA ALA A 128 8.12 -0.17 4.06
C ALA A 128 9.48 -0.89 3.93
N ASP A 129 10.45 -0.48 4.74
CA ASP A 129 11.68 -1.23 4.95
C ASP A 129 11.37 -2.60 5.62
N PRO A 130 12.35 -3.51 5.75
CA PRO A 130 12.10 -4.83 6.32
C PRO A 130 11.44 -4.83 7.70
N ASP A 131 11.81 -3.90 8.59
CA ASP A 131 11.28 -3.84 9.95
C ASP A 131 9.84 -3.32 9.97
N LEU A 132 9.55 -2.24 9.26
CA LEU A 132 8.19 -1.72 9.09
C LEU A 132 7.31 -2.73 8.35
N ARG A 133 7.84 -3.39 7.32
CA ARG A 133 7.10 -4.41 6.55
C ARG A 133 6.68 -5.58 7.44
N ALA A 134 7.55 -6.05 8.31
CA ALA A 134 7.21 -7.14 9.23
C ALA A 134 6.02 -6.75 10.13
N ARG A 135 6.04 -5.54 10.71
CA ARG A 135 4.93 -5.05 11.52
C ARG A 135 3.65 -4.84 10.69
N LEU A 136 3.79 -4.26 9.51
CA LEU A 136 2.68 -4.01 8.58
C LEU A 136 1.97 -5.30 8.18
N PHE A 137 2.73 -6.33 7.79
CA PHE A 137 2.18 -7.63 7.40
C PHE A 137 1.52 -8.34 8.59
N ALA A 138 2.14 -8.31 9.77
CA ALA A 138 1.54 -8.86 10.98
C ALA A 138 0.21 -8.15 11.34
N ASN A 139 0.14 -6.83 11.20
CA ASN A 139 -1.09 -6.07 11.41
C ASN A 139 -2.18 -6.43 10.40
N MET A 140 -1.84 -6.61 9.12
CA MET A 140 -2.79 -7.04 8.10
C MET A 140 -3.38 -8.41 8.45
N VAL A 141 -2.55 -9.40 8.79
CA VAL A 141 -2.99 -10.75 9.17
C VAL A 141 -3.89 -10.70 10.41
N ARG A 142 -3.44 -10.02 11.47
CA ARG A 142 -4.21 -9.89 12.71
C ARG A 142 -5.58 -9.24 12.52
N SER A 143 -5.70 -8.33 11.55
CA SER A 143 -6.95 -7.61 11.29
C SER A 143 -8.00 -8.45 10.58
N LEU A 144 -7.61 -9.53 9.90
CA LEU A 144 -8.52 -10.40 9.19
C LEU A 144 -9.32 -11.29 10.15
N LYS A 145 -10.59 -11.44 9.86
CA LYS A 145 -11.41 -12.50 10.42
C LYS A 145 -10.90 -13.87 9.96
N PRO A 146 -11.18 -14.95 10.68
CA PRO A 146 -11.04 -16.29 10.11
C PRO A 146 -11.78 -16.42 8.78
N GLY A 147 -11.08 -16.83 7.72
CA GLY A 147 -11.61 -16.89 6.36
C GLY A 147 -11.59 -15.55 5.60
N GLY A 148 -11.06 -14.48 6.19
CA GLY A 148 -10.84 -13.21 5.49
C GLY A 148 -9.70 -13.28 4.46
N TRP A 149 -9.74 -12.39 3.46
CA TRP A 149 -8.83 -12.41 2.32
C TRP A 149 -7.85 -11.24 2.32
N LEU A 150 -6.59 -11.54 1.99
CA LEU A 150 -5.58 -10.53 1.68
C LEU A 150 -5.32 -10.50 0.17
N VAL A 151 -5.54 -9.36 -0.47
CA VAL A 151 -5.11 -9.10 -1.85
C VAL A 151 -3.90 -8.17 -1.81
N LEU A 152 -2.73 -8.72 -2.16
CA LEU A 152 -1.44 -8.02 -2.13
C LEU A 152 -0.84 -7.96 -3.52
N GLN A 153 -0.28 -6.80 -3.91
CA GLN A 153 0.57 -6.66 -5.08
C GLN A 153 1.81 -5.81 -4.76
N GLY A 154 2.94 -6.22 -5.31
CA GLY A 154 4.18 -5.47 -5.22
C GLY A 154 5.16 -5.86 -6.31
N TYR A 155 6.27 -5.13 -6.40
CA TYR A 155 7.33 -5.40 -7.35
C TYR A 155 8.26 -6.51 -6.86
N THR A 156 8.71 -7.35 -7.78
CA THR A 156 9.79 -8.30 -7.55
C THR A 156 11.17 -7.67 -7.82
N PRO A 157 12.28 -8.29 -7.42
CA PRO A 157 13.63 -7.80 -7.74
C PRO A 157 13.88 -7.56 -9.23
N ARG A 158 13.16 -8.25 -10.13
CA ARG A 158 13.29 -8.09 -11.58
C ARG A 158 12.93 -6.68 -12.07
N GLN A 159 12.11 -5.94 -11.32
CA GLN A 159 11.80 -4.55 -11.68
C GLN A 159 13.05 -3.65 -11.74
N LEU A 160 14.12 -3.98 -11.00
CA LEU A 160 15.37 -3.23 -11.08
C LEU A 160 16.03 -3.32 -12.45
N ASP A 161 15.86 -4.45 -13.14
CA ASP A 161 16.35 -4.64 -14.51
C ASP A 161 15.48 -3.88 -15.51
N TYR A 162 14.16 -3.91 -15.31
CA TYR A 162 13.19 -3.24 -16.20
C TYR A 162 13.11 -1.73 -16.01
N ARG A 163 13.50 -1.21 -14.84
CA ARG A 163 13.45 0.23 -14.48
C ARG A 163 12.07 0.86 -14.71
N THR A 164 11.02 0.12 -14.44
CA THR A 164 9.62 0.52 -14.70
C THR A 164 8.97 1.29 -13.56
N GLY A 165 9.68 1.50 -12.46
CA GLY A 165 9.18 2.17 -11.26
C GLY A 165 9.37 1.31 -10.00
N GLY A 166 8.77 1.73 -8.89
CA GLY A 166 8.91 1.06 -7.59
C GLY A 166 10.19 1.46 -6.83
N PRO A 167 10.42 0.88 -5.65
CA PRO A 167 11.56 1.22 -4.82
C PRO A 167 12.88 0.73 -5.43
N PRO A 168 13.97 1.51 -5.32
CA PRO A 168 15.27 1.14 -5.88
C PRO A 168 16.06 0.16 -5.01
N LEU A 169 15.58 -0.16 -3.81
CA LEU A 169 16.24 -1.01 -2.84
C LEU A 169 15.70 -2.43 -2.90
N VAL A 170 16.59 -3.42 -3.10
CA VAL A 170 16.23 -4.85 -3.14
C VAL A 170 15.48 -5.29 -1.88
N SER A 171 15.86 -4.75 -0.71
CA SER A 171 15.24 -5.07 0.59
C SER A 171 13.74 -4.75 0.67
N HIS A 172 13.23 -3.86 -0.20
CA HIS A 172 11.82 -3.47 -0.26
C HIS A 172 11.01 -4.35 -1.24
N LEU A 173 11.69 -5.10 -2.08
CA LEU A 173 11.06 -5.89 -3.15
C LEU A 173 10.64 -7.27 -2.63
N TYR A 174 9.60 -7.81 -3.22
CA TYR A 174 9.01 -9.06 -2.76
C TYR A 174 9.54 -10.24 -3.57
N THR A 175 9.95 -11.28 -2.87
CA THR A 175 10.23 -12.60 -3.46
C THR A 175 9.13 -13.57 -3.01
N GLU A 176 8.93 -14.63 -3.77
CA GLU A 176 7.99 -15.69 -3.39
C GLU A 176 8.31 -16.25 -2.00
N SER A 177 9.58 -16.53 -1.70
CA SER A 177 10.00 -17.05 -0.40
C SER A 177 9.68 -16.09 0.75
N LEU A 178 9.92 -14.78 0.55
CA LEU A 178 9.59 -13.76 1.55
C LEU A 178 8.08 -13.73 1.84
N LEU A 179 7.24 -13.78 0.79
CA LEU A 179 5.78 -13.74 0.98
C LEU A 179 5.26 -15.01 1.64
N ARG A 180 5.76 -16.19 1.27
CA ARG A 180 5.39 -17.47 1.92
C ARG A 180 5.79 -17.52 3.38
N GLU A 181 6.94 -16.98 3.75
CA GLU A 181 7.39 -16.88 5.13
C GLU A 181 6.53 -15.87 5.92
N ALA A 182 6.37 -14.67 5.37
CA ALA A 182 5.65 -13.58 6.04
C ALA A 182 4.15 -13.89 6.26
N PHE A 183 3.53 -14.65 5.37
CA PHE A 183 2.12 -15.04 5.44
C PHE A 183 1.92 -16.55 5.70
N SER A 184 2.84 -17.16 6.45
CA SER A 184 2.76 -18.60 6.79
C SER A 184 1.54 -18.98 7.62
N GLU A 185 0.85 -18.03 8.23
CA GLU A 185 -0.42 -18.22 8.94
C GLU A 185 -1.65 -18.21 8.01
N LEU A 186 -1.48 -17.85 6.74
CA LEU A 186 -2.53 -17.79 5.74
C LEU A 186 -2.38 -18.92 4.71
N ASP A 187 -3.49 -19.41 4.20
CA ASP A 187 -3.51 -20.25 3.01
C ASP A 187 -3.32 -19.37 1.76
N ILE A 188 -2.26 -19.60 1.00
CA ILE A 188 -1.98 -18.86 -0.22
C ILE A 188 -2.68 -19.54 -1.40
N ASP A 189 -3.79 -18.96 -1.83
CA ASP A 189 -4.56 -19.44 -2.98
C ASP A 189 -3.86 -19.16 -4.32
N THR A 190 -3.42 -17.93 -4.50
CA THR A 190 -2.77 -17.49 -5.74
C THR A 190 -1.50 -16.70 -5.44
N LEU A 191 -0.38 -17.12 -6.02
CA LEU A 191 0.89 -16.40 -5.99
C LEU A 191 1.54 -16.50 -7.37
N ARG A 192 1.66 -15.37 -8.06
CA ARG A 192 2.27 -15.30 -9.40
C ARG A 192 3.10 -14.04 -9.59
N GLU A 193 4.13 -14.13 -10.43
CA GLU A 193 4.94 -13.03 -10.93
C GLU A 193 4.50 -12.57 -12.32
#